data_f76f665dcd062560a157dacf17ccc534
#
_entry.id   f76f665dcd062560a157dacf17ccc534
#
_cell.length_a   1.000
_cell.length_b   1.000
_cell.length_c   1.000
_cell.angle_alpha   90.00
_cell.angle_beta   90.00
_cell.angle_gamma   90.00
#
_symmetry.space_group_name_H-M   'P 1'
#
loop_
_entity.id
_entity.type
_entity.pdbx_description
1 polymer ?
#
loop_
_entity_poly.entity_id
_entity_poly.type
_entity_poly.pdbx_seq_one_letter_code
_entity_poly.pdbx_strand_id
1 'polypeptide(L)'
;MTLIKAQNITAHVRLSGGATRTLELERPLPIAQLRKFKPELVATVDRLLDQHCDREIADILNRDGWRIWEGKPFNLKKVAFVRGAYKLASRYDRLRRRGMLTTREVAAKFGISETAVHEWGRQGLITKCFSDLLNRGLWALPVQQTILKGCGGRGARPARLVPITAPSSEQGAV
;
A
#
# COMPACT_ATOMS: atom_id res chain seq x y z
N MET A 1 12.88 -41.61 -15.26
CA MET A 1 12.61 -41.16 -16.65
C MET A 1 12.77 -39.66 -16.66
N THR A 2 13.90 -39.12 -17.12
CA THR A 2 14.19 -37.69 -17.12
C THR A 2 13.60 -37.09 -18.39
N LEU A 3 12.55 -36.32 -18.29
CA LEU A 3 11.97 -35.55 -19.41
C LEU A 3 12.85 -34.37 -19.72
N ILE A 4 13.72 -34.49 -20.74
CA ILE A 4 14.43 -33.36 -21.32
C ILE A 4 13.43 -32.56 -22.13
N LYS A 5 13.00 -31.39 -21.61
CA LYS A 5 12.17 -30.46 -22.35
C LYS A 5 13.04 -29.73 -23.38
N ALA A 6 12.91 -30.08 -24.65
CA ALA A 6 13.55 -29.37 -25.75
C ALA A 6 13.09 -27.90 -25.75
N GLN A 7 14.06 -26.99 -25.96
CA GLN A 7 13.78 -25.53 -26.00
C GLN A 7 13.11 -25.10 -27.30
N ASN A 8 13.30 -25.84 -28.39
CA ASN A 8 12.77 -25.54 -29.73
C ASN A 8 11.76 -26.56 -30.18
N ILE A 9 10.78 -26.09 -30.98
CA ILE A 9 9.78 -26.90 -31.65
C ILE A 9 10.16 -26.92 -33.14
N THR A 10 10.37 -28.11 -33.71
CA THR A 10 10.60 -28.28 -35.14
C THR A 10 9.24 -28.59 -35.80
N ALA A 11 8.77 -27.73 -36.69
CA ALA A 11 7.56 -27.92 -37.44
C ALA A 11 7.87 -28.23 -38.92
N HIS A 12 7.45 -29.41 -39.39
CA HIS A 12 7.54 -29.79 -40.80
C HIS A 12 6.24 -29.41 -41.49
N VAL A 13 6.27 -28.38 -42.32
CA VAL A 13 5.10 -27.90 -43.07
C VAL A 13 5.18 -28.43 -44.50
N ARG A 14 4.17 -29.23 -44.93
CA ARG A 14 4.03 -29.70 -46.28
C ARG A 14 3.11 -28.74 -47.05
N LEU A 15 3.64 -28.18 -48.11
CA LEU A 15 2.90 -27.23 -48.99
C LEU A 15 2.08 -28.04 -50.03
N SER A 16 1.03 -27.42 -50.57
CA SER A 16 0.11 -28.03 -51.52
C SER A 16 0.80 -28.49 -52.84
N GLY A 17 1.99 -28.08 -53.13
CA GLY A 17 2.82 -28.54 -54.28
C GLY A 17 3.78 -29.68 -53.91
N GLY A 18 3.63 -30.35 -52.76
CA GLY A 18 4.49 -31.49 -52.31
C GLY A 18 5.81 -31.07 -51.66
N ALA A 19 6.21 -29.80 -51.75
CA ALA A 19 7.41 -29.33 -51.06
C ALA A 19 7.24 -29.32 -49.56
N THR A 20 8.29 -29.74 -48.84
CA THR A 20 8.29 -29.72 -47.38
C THR A 20 9.26 -28.64 -46.91
N ARG A 21 8.82 -27.82 -45.95
CA ARG A 21 9.65 -26.80 -45.32
C ARG A 21 9.72 -27.09 -43.81
N THR A 22 10.92 -27.12 -43.28
CA THR A 22 11.16 -27.27 -41.85
C THR A 22 11.33 -25.90 -41.23
N LEU A 23 10.56 -25.61 -40.19
CA LEU A 23 10.64 -24.39 -39.41
C LEU A 23 11.07 -24.74 -37.99
N GLU A 24 12.07 -24.04 -37.48
CA GLU A 24 12.45 -24.10 -36.09
C GLU A 24 11.86 -22.90 -35.37
N LEU A 25 11.03 -23.17 -34.36
CA LEU A 25 10.35 -22.16 -33.56
C LEU A 25 10.78 -22.28 -32.11
N GLU A 26 11.07 -21.17 -31.48
CA GLU A 26 11.27 -21.17 -30.04
C GLU A 26 10.00 -21.61 -29.32
N ARG A 27 10.15 -22.45 -28.32
CA ARG A 27 9.01 -22.90 -27.53
C ARG A 27 8.43 -21.71 -26.78
N PRO A 28 7.10 -21.43 -26.91
CA PRO A 28 6.49 -20.36 -26.16
C PRO A 28 6.61 -20.65 -24.65
N LEU A 29 6.91 -19.61 -23.88
CA LEU A 29 7.00 -19.71 -22.43
C LEU A 29 5.67 -20.22 -21.84
N PRO A 30 5.71 -21.09 -20.82
CA PRO A 30 4.51 -21.51 -20.13
C PRO A 30 3.73 -20.30 -19.62
N ILE A 31 2.39 -20.34 -19.73
CA ILE A 31 1.50 -19.26 -19.29
C ILE A 31 1.82 -18.80 -17.85
N ALA A 32 2.19 -19.73 -16.98
CA ALA A 32 2.59 -19.43 -15.61
C ALA A 32 3.85 -18.54 -15.53
N GLN A 33 4.76 -18.61 -16.48
CA GLN A 33 5.95 -17.75 -16.56
C GLN A 33 5.62 -16.41 -17.21
N LEU A 34 4.78 -16.41 -18.25
CA LEU A 34 4.32 -15.19 -18.91
C LEU A 34 3.51 -14.29 -17.94
N ARG A 35 2.77 -14.90 -17.00
CA ARG A 35 1.97 -14.17 -16.02
C ARG A 35 2.75 -13.68 -14.81
N LYS A 36 4.03 -14.07 -14.65
CA LYS A 36 4.86 -13.54 -13.58
C LYS A 36 5.18 -12.07 -13.85
N PHE A 37 5.00 -11.26 -12.84
CA PHE A 37 5.43 -9.86 -12.91
C PHE A 37 6.94 -9.77 -12.80
N LYS A 38 7.53 -8.81 -13.50
CA LYS A 38 8.97 -8.55 -13.43
C LYS A 38 9.35 -8.16 -12.00
N PRO A 39 10.49 -8.62 -11.46
CA PRO A 39 10.94 -8.26 -10.11
C PRO A 39 11.01 -6.75 -9.88
N GLU A 40 11.42 -6.00 -10.90
CA GLU A 40 11.50 -4.53 -10.88
C GLU A 40 10.14 -3.87 -10.64
N LEU A 41 9.09 -4.39 -11.29
CA LEU A 41 7.73 -3.92 -11.07
C LEU A 41 7.29 -4.19 -9.63
N VAL A 42 7.57 -5.39 -9.10
CA VAL A 42 7.22 -5.77 -7.73
C VAL A 42 7.93 -4.86 -6.72
N ALA A 43 9.22 -4.60 -6.92
CA ALA A 43 10.00 -3.68 -6.08
C ALA A 43 9.46 -2.24 -6.17
N THR A 44 9.04 -1.79 -7.36
CA THR A 44 8.43 -0.48 -7.55
C THR A 44 7.11 -0.38 -6.81
N VAL A 45 6.24 -1.39 -6.92
CA VAL A 45 4.97 -1.45 -6.17
C VAL A 45 5.22 -1.45 -4.67
N ASP A 46 6.20 -2.24 -4.19
CA ASP A 46 6.55 -2.29 -2.77
C ASP A 46 6.95 -0.92 -2.22
N ARG A 47 7.84 -0.22 -2.93
CA ARG A 47 8.26 1.15 -2.57
C ARG A 47 7.10 2.14 -2.58
N LEU A 48 6.23 2.09 -3.58
CA LEU A 48 5.09 2.99 -3.70
C LEU A 48 4.04 2.77 -2.60
N LEU A 49 3.90 1.55 -2.08
CA LEU A 49 2.98 1.23 -0.98
C LEU A 49 3.29 1.98 0.33
N ASP A 50 4.47 2.56 0.47
CA ASP A 50 4.81 3.39 1.63
C ASP A 50 4.11 4.76 1.62
N GLN A 51 3.74 5.26 0.44
CA GLN A 51 3.20 6.60 0.26
C GLN A 51 1.84 6.64 -0.44
N HIS A 52 1.50 5.61 -1.22
CA HIS A 52 0.34 5.60 -2.10
C HIS A 52 -0.60 4.43 -1.84
N CYS A 53 -1.90 4.62 -2.07
CA CYS A 53 -2.88 3.54 -2.08
C CYS A 53 -2.87 2.77 -3.41
N ASP A 54 -3.47 1.58 -3.44
CA ASP A 54 -3.47 0.70 -4.62
C ASP A 54 -3.99 1.39 -5.91
N ARG A 55 -4.91 2.36 -5.78
CA ARG A 55 -5.45 3.13 -6.91
C ARG A 55 -4.41 4.10 -7.46
N GLU A 56 -3.80 4.89 -6.58
CA GLU A 56 -2.75 5.85 -6.96
C GLU A 56 -1.55 5.14 -7.58
N ILE A 57 -1.19 3.96 -7.05
CA ILE A 57 -0.13 3.13 -7.61
C ILE A 57 -0.47 2.69 -9.03
N ALA A 58 -1.72 2.29 -9.30
CA ALA A 58 -2.13 1.94 -10.66
C ALA A 58 -1.95 3.12 -11.63
N ASP A 59 -2.33 4.34 -11.19
CA ASP A 59 -2.18 5.55 -12.01
C ASP A 59 -0.71 5.90 -12.25
N ILE A 60 0.15 5.77 -11.24
CA ILE A 60 1.61 5.99 -11.36
C ILE A 60 2.21 4.98 -12.33
N LEU A 61 1.93 3.68 -12.16
CA LEU A 61 2.44 2.64 -13.04
C LEU A 61 2.03 2.86 -14.50
N ASN A 62 0.79 3.29 -14.74
CA ASN A 62 0.32 3.59 -16.08
C ASN A 62 1.01 4.79 -16.70
N ARG A 63 1.29 5.83 -15.92
CA ARG A 63 2.04 7.02 -16.33
C ARG A 63 3.47 6.68 -16.68
N ASP A 64 4.11 5.79 -15.90
CA ASP A 64 5.47 5.30 -16.12
C ASP A 64 5.57 4.27 -17.26
N GLY A 65 4.46 4.01 -17.97
CA GLY A 65 4.44 3.11 -19.12
C GLY A 65 4.35 1.62 -18.79
N TRP A 66 4.21 1.25 -17.51
CA TRP A 66 4.03 -0.15 -17.15
C TRP A 66 2.72 -0.72 -17.68
N ARG A 67 2.78 -1.96 -18.16
CA ARG A 67 1.61 -2.70 -18.65
C ARG A 67 1.62 -4.11 -18.08
N ILE A 68 0.43 -4.70 -17.92
CA ILE A 68 0.31 -6.12 -17.61
C ILE A 68 0.74 -6.96 -18.82
N TRP A 69 0.93 -8.26 -18.62
CA TRP A 69 1.36 -9.19 -19.69
C TRP A 69 0.43 -9.19 -20.93
N GLU A 70 -0.83 -8.77 -20.78
CA GLU A 70 -1.80 -8.59 -21.88
C GLU A 70 -1.65 -7.25 -22.61
N GLY A 71 -0.68 -6.41 -22.26
CA GLY A 71 -0.55 -5.05 -22.79
C GLY A 71 -1.56 -4.03 -22.25
N LYS A 72 -2.48 -4.45 -21.36
CA LYS A 72 -3.50 -3.58 -20.77
C LYS A 72 -2.93 -2.74 -19.61
N PRO A 73 -3.57 -1.59 -19.29
CA PRO A 73 -3.17 -0.76 -18.16
C PRO A 73 -3.43 -1.45 -16.81
N PHE A 74 -2.67 -1.03 -15.80
CA PHE A 74 -2.92 -1.39 -14.41
C PHE A 74 -4.21 -0.76 -13.90
N ASN A 75 -4.88 -1.45 -13.02
CA ASN A 75 -6.00 -0.95 -12.25
C ASN A 75 -5.86 -1.40 -10.79
N LEU A 76 -6.69 -0.86 -9.89
CA LEU A 76 -6.70 -1.18 -8.47
C LEU A 76 -6.69 -2.70 -8.21
N LYS A 77 -7.51 -3.47 -8.95
CA LYS A 77 -7.59 -4.94 -8.77
C LYS A 77 -6.28 -5.64 -9.13
N LYS A 78 -5.59 -5.17 -10.17
CA LYS A 78 -4.30 -5.73 -10.60
C LYS A 78 -3.18 -5.40 -9.61
N VAL A 79 -3.14 -4.18 -9.07
CA VAL A 79 -2.19 -3.82 -8.00
C VAL A 79 -2.44 -4.65 -6.74
N ALA A 80 -3.70 -4.79 -6.31
CA ALA A 80 -4.08 -5.64 -5.19
C ALA A 80 -3.69 -7.12 -5.43
N PHE A 81 -3.84 -7.61 -6.67
CA PHE A 81 -3.40 -8.96 -7.05
C PHE A 81 -1.87 -9.11 -6.95
N VAL A 82 -1.08 -8.15 -7.46
CA VAL A 82 0.39 -8.15 -7.30
C VAL A 82 0.75 -8.20 -5.82
N ARG A 83 0.14 -7.32 -5.03
CA ARG A 83 0.37 -7.26 -3.58
C ARG A 83 0.08 -8.59 -2.89
N GLY A 84 -1.03 -9.23 -3.20
CA GLY A 84 -1.40 -10.54 -2.66
C GLY A 84 -0.45 -11.66 -3.10
N ALA A 85 -0.12 -11.73 -4.40
CA ALA A 85 0.74 -12.74 -4.97
C ALA A 85 2.17 -12.72 -4.39
N TYR A 86 2.69 -11.52 -4.10
CA TYR A 86 4.04 -11.32 -3.54
C TYR A 86 4.03 -11.02 -2.04
N LYS A 87 2.89 -11.16 -1.36
CA LYS A 87 2.72 -10.96 0.09
C LYS A 87 3.18 -9.58 0.58
N LEU A 88 3.00 -8.55 -0.24
CA LEU A 88 3.34 -7.19 0.13
C LEU A 88 2.27 -6.62 1.08
N ALA A 89 2.72 -6.02 2.18
CA ALA A 89 1.80 -5.36 3.12
C ALA A 89 1.15 -4.14 2.47
N SER A 90 -0.16 -3.96 2.66
CA SER A 90 -0.88 -2.79 2.17
C SER A 90 -0.37 -1.51 2.84
N ARG A 91 -0.64 -0.33 2.23
CA ARG A 91 -0.38 0.96 2.88
C ARG A 91 -1.04 1.04 4.27
N TYR A 92 -2.27 0.57 4.39
CA TYR A 92 -2.99 0.52 5.66
C TYR A 92 -2.20 -0.28 6.71
N ASP A 93 -1.76 -1.49 6.39
CA ASP A 93 -1.01 -2.34 7.32
C ASP A 93 0.34 -1.72 7.71
N ARG A 94 1.02 -1.06 6.75
CA ARG A 94 2.28 -0.35 7.02
C ARG A 94 2.09 0.82 7.98
N LEU A 95 1.05 1.61 7.80
CA LEU A 95 0.72 2.73 8.68
C LEU A 95 0.30 2.24 10.07
N ARG A 96 -0.46 1.13 10.15
CA ARG A 96 -0.78 0.48 11.43
C ARG A 96 0.47 0.03 12.18
N ARG A 97 1.43 -0.58 11.50
CA ARG A 97 2.73 -0.96 12.09
C ARG A 97 3.53 0.24 12.57
N ARG A 98 3.35 1.41 11.97
CA ARG A 98 3.93 2.69 12.42
C ARG A 98 3.19 3.32 13.61
N GLY A 99 2.20 2.63 14.18
CA GLY A 99 1.45 3.07 15.37
C GLY A 99 0.29 4.01 15.09
N MET A 100 -0.13 4.17 13.83
CA MET A 100 -1.30 4.99 13.52
C MET A 100 -2.58 4.31 13.95
N LEU A 101 -3.53 5.11 14.44
CA LEU A 101 -4.76 4.65 15.06
C LEU A 101 -5.99 4.93 14.17
N THR A 102 -6.98 4.07 14.28
CA THR A 102 -8.31 4.31 13.70
C THR A 102 -9.06 5.37 14.50
N THR A 103 -10.09 5.98 13.92
CA THR A 103 -10.95 6.96 14.62
C THR A 103 -11.48 6.41 15.94
N ARG A 104 -11.96 5.16 15.93
CA ARG A 104 -12.49 4.48 17.12
C ARG A 104 -11.43 4.28 18.20
N GLU A 105 -10.21 3.91 17.83
CA GLU A 105 -9.10 3.73 18.78
C GLU A 105 -8.64 5.06 19.39
N VAL A 106 -8.61 6.14 18.60
CA VAL A 106 -8.33 7.47 19.11
C VAL A 106 -9.44 7.91 20.08
N ALA A 107 -10.70 7.72 19.69
CA ALA A 107 -11.84 8.02 20.54
C ALA A 107 -11.76 7.28 21.89
N ALA A 108 -11.50 5.97 21.85
CA ALA A 108 -11.35 5.15 23.05
C ALA A 108 -10.14 5.58 23.90
N LYS A 109 -8.98 5.83 23.27
CA LYS A 109 -7.75 6.24 23.95
C LYS A 109 -7.92 7.53 24.75
N PHE A 110 -8.66 8.50 24.18
CA PHE A 110 -8.86 9.80 24.83
C PHE A 110 -10.23 9.93 25.53
N GLY A 111 -11.11 8.92 25.44
CA GLY A 111 -12.46 8.94 26.01
C GLY A 111 -13.30 10.10 25.43
N ILE A 112 -13.30 10.29 24.12
CA ILE A 112 -14.04 11.28 23.35
C ILE A 112 -14.89 10.61 22.28
N SER A 113 -15.83 11.34 21.72
CA SER A 113 -16.62 10.84 20.58
C SER A 113 -15.80 10.80 19.29
N GLU A 114 -16.19 9.96 18.33
CA GLU A 114 -15.60 9.92 17.00
C GLU A 114 -15.72 11.27 16.26
N THR A 115 -16.84 11.99 16.50
CA THR A 115 -17.03 13.34 15.98
C THR A 115 -15.97 14.30 16.50
N ALA A 116 -15.61 14.21 17.78
CA ALA A 116 -14.55 15.03 18.38
C ALA A 116 -13.17 14.70 17.78
N VAL A 117 -12.92 13.43 17.43
CA VAL A 117 -11.67 13.04 16.72
C VAL A 117 -11.56 13.74 15.37
N HIS A 118 -12.66 13.80 14.61
CA HIS A 118 -12.68 14.53 13.33
C HIS A 118 -12.50 16.03 13.52
N GLU A 119 -13.06 16.59 14.60
CA GLU A 119 -12.84 18.00 14.95
C GLU A 119 -11.38 18.28 15.29
N TRP A 120 -10.72 17.42 16.05
CA TRP A 120 -9.29 17.50 16.32
C TRP A 120 -8.44 17.45 15.05
N GLY A 121 -8.86 16.64 14.07
CA GLY A 121 -8.23 16.62 12.75
C GLY A 121 -8.38 17.94 12.00
N ARG A 122 -9.57 18.57 12.04
CA ARG A 122 -9.81 19.88 11.43
C ARG A 122 -9.01 21.01 12.11
N GLN A 123 -8.84 20.93 13.43
CA GLN A 123 -8.03 21.85 14.21
C GLN A 123 -6.51 21.61 14.07
N GLY A 124 -6.08 20.58 13.35
CA GLY A 124 -4.68 20.23 13.16
C GLY A 124 -3.98 19.61 14.37
N LEU A 125 -4.72 19.21 15.41
CA LEU A 125 -4.17 18.56 16.60
C LEU A 125 -3.68 17.12 16.30
N ILE A 126 -4.33 16.45 15.36
CA ILE A 126 -3.98 15.13 14.83
C ILE A 126 -4.02 15.17 13.31
N THR A 127 -3.17 14.36 12.66
CA THR A 127 -3.08 14.34 11.20
C THR A 127 -3.73 13.09 10.63
N LYS A 128 -4.61 13.26 9.64
CA LYS A 128 -5.17 12.13 8.89
C LYS A 128 -4.15 11.63 7.86
N CYS A 129 -3.65 10.42 8.02
CA CYS A 129 -2.56 9.89 7.20
C CYS A 129 -3.01 8.97 6.07
N PHE A 130 -4.21 8.39 6.15
CA PHE A 130 -4.71 7.47 5.17
C PHE A 130 -6.24 7.57 5.06
N SER A 131 -6.71 7.58 3.82
CA SER A 131 -8.12 7.43 3.51
C SER A 131 -8.22 6.58 2.26
N ASP A 132 -8.82 5.41 2.36
CA ASP A 132 -9.12 4.56 1.21
C ASP A 132 -10.47 4.94 0.59
N LEU A 133 -10.87 4.20 -0.45
CA LEU A 133 -12.16 4.39 -1.12
C LEU A 133 -13.37 4.21 -0.17
N LEU A 134 -13.17 3.54 0.98
CA LEU A 134 -14.17 3.34 2.03
C LEU A 134 -14.09 4.43 3.11
N ASN A 135 -13.34 5.51 2.85
CA ASN A 135 -13.12 6.64 3.77
C ASN A 135 -12.56 6.24 5.14
N ARG A 136 -11.88 5.09 5.23
CA ARG A 136 -11.18 4.67 6.43
C ARG A 136 -9.92 5.50 6.59
N GLY A 137 -9.91 6.40 7.56
CA GLY A 137 -8.76 7.23 7.90
C GLY A 137 -7.97 6.64 9.06
N LEU A 138 -6.66 6.79 9.01
CA LEU A 138 -5.76 6.54 10.13
C LEU A 138 -5.21 7.89 10.62
N TRP A 139 -5.08 7.99 11.94
CA TRP A 139 -4.66 9.20 12.61
C TRP A 139 -3.27 9.03 13.20
N ALA A 140 -2.37 9.94 12.85
CA ALA A 140 -1.09 10.10 13.51
C ALA A 140 -1.29 10.99 14.73
N LEU A 141 -0.88 10.50 15.89
CA LEU A 141 -0.83 11.29 17.11
C LEU A 141 0.52 12.04 17.19
N PRO A 142 0.56 13.23 17.79
CA PRO A 142 1.81 13.94 18.01
C PRO A 142 2.72 13.13 18.95
N VAL A 143 3.99 12.99 18.57
CA VAL A 143 4.95 12.14 19.30
C VAL A 143 5.50 12.83 20.57
N GLN A 144 5.65 14.14 20.53
CA GLN A 144 6.28 14.94 21.60
C GLN A 144 5.29 15.86 22.33
N GLN A 145 3.99 15.70 22.09
CA GLN A 145 2.98 16.58 22.65
C GLN A 145 1.79 15.76 23.15
N THR A 146 1.21 16.21 24.24
CA THR A 146 -0.04 15.64 24.77
C THR A 146 -1.21 16.52 24.36
N ILE A 147 -2.32 15.92 23.99
CA ILE A 147 -3.56 16.63 23.70
C ILE A 147 -4.33 16.82 25.01
N LEU A 148 -4.43 18.07 25.47
CA LEU A 148 -5.34 18.39 26.56
C LEU A 148 -6.75 18.55 26.00
N LYS A 149 -7.68 17.79 26.55
CA LYS A 149 -9.10 17.89 26.18
C LYS A 149 -9.62 19.30 26.50
N GLY A 150 -10.43 19.82 25.58
CA GLY A 150 -11.23 20.99 25.86
C GLY A 150 -12.38 20.61 26.79
N CYS A 151 -12.81 21.53 27.66
CA CYS A 151 -14.02 21.35 28.46
C CYS A 151 -15.26 21.66 27.61
N GLY A 152 -16.22 20.71 27.53
CA GLY A 152 -17.51 20.96 26.87
C GLY A 152 -18.42 21.84 27.73
N GLY A 153 -19.19 22.76 27.09
CA GLY A 153 -20.13 23.64 27.75
C GLY A 153 -20.05 25.09 27.27
N ARG A 154 -20.92 25.96 27.76
CA ARG A 154 -20.83 27.42 27.52
C ARG A 154 -19.52 27.93 28.12
N GLY A 155 -18.61 28.41 27.28
CA GLY A 155 -17.24 28.79 27.70
C GLY A 155 -16.20 27.68 27.49
N ALA A 156 -16.49 26.70 26.66
CA ALA A 156 -15.62 25.56 26.30
C ALA A 156 -14.22 26.03 25.87
N ARG A 157 -13.20 25.55 26.54
CA ARG A 157 -11.81 25.72 26.07
C ARG A 157 -11.55 24.68 24.97
N PRO A 158 -11.00 25.09 23.82
CA PRO A 158 -10.66 24.14 22.76
C PRO A 158 -9.56 23.18 23.24
N ALA A 159 -9.53 21.99 22.69
CA ALA A 159 -8.42 21.08 22.89
C ALA A 159 -7.13 21.72 22.36
N ARG A 160 -6.01 21.50 23.03
CA ARG A 160 -4.70 22.08 22.66
C ARG A 160 -3.58 21.06 22.80
N LEU A 161 -2.53 21.24 22.01
CA LEU A 161 -1.29 20.50 22.15
C LEU A 161 -0.44 21.11 23.27
N VAL A 162 0.12 20.26 24.13
CA VAL A 162 1.04 20.67 25.19
C VAL A 162 2.28 19.76 25.09
N PRO A 163 3.50 20.30 25.19
CA PRO A 163 4.71 19.49 25.23
C PRO A 163 4.65 18.48 26.39
N ILE A 164 5.12 17.28 26.16
CA ILE A 164 5.32 16.30 27.23
C ILE A 164 6.59 16.77 27.95
N THR A 165 6.41 17.44 29.10
CA THR A 165 7.52 17.76 29.98
C THR A 165 8.00 16.43 30.58
N ALA A 166 9.26 16.05 30.34
CA ALA A 166 9.86 14.93 31.04
C ALA A 166 9.78 15.22 32.55
N PRO A 167 9.48 14.21 33.39
CA PRO A 167 9.52 14.40 34.82
C PRO A 167 10.93 14.88 35.16
N SER A 168 11.02 16.05 35.83
CA SER A 168 12.27 16.54 36.38
C SER A 168 12.79 15.46 37.33
N SER A 169 13.93 14.89 36.99
CA SER A 169 14.68 14.07 37.94
C SER A 169 15.05 15.00 39.13
N GLU A 170 14.27 14.98 40.18
CA GLU A 170 14.69 15.53 41.45
C GLU A 170 15.96 14.78 41.85
N GLN A 171 17.09 15.44 41.65
CA GLN A 171 18.33 15.11 42.31
C GLN A 171 18.13 15.42 43.79
N GLY A 172 17.75 14.37 44.56
CA GLY A 172 17.88 14.40 45.97
C GLY A 172 19.37 14.45 46.33
N ALA A 173 19.85 15.63 46.63
CA ALA A 173 21.08 15.84 47.38
C ALA A 173 20.78 15.56 48.83
N VAL A 174 21.46 14.58 49.43
CA VAL A 174 22.05 14.62 50.80
C VAL A 174 23.24 13.68 50.79
#